data_c56e43f90d81e57cf18da2a37a71df6c
#
_entry.id   c56e43f90d81e57cf18da2a37a71df6c
#
_cell.length_a   1.000
_cell.length_b   1.000
_cell.length_c   1.000
_cell.angle_alpha   90.00
_cell.angle_beta   90.00
_cell.angle_gamma   90.00
#
_symmetry.space_group_name_H-M   'P 1'
#
loop_
_entity.id
_entity.type
_entity.pdbx_description
1 polymer ?
#
loop_
_entity_poly.entity_id
_entity_poly.type
_entity_poly.pdbx_seq_one_letter_code
_entity_poly.pdbx_strand_id
1 'polypeptide(L)'
;MFHAMARICADGLVGTQPTKRSNKAWVEVYRGLAHTACLEVCKIAHMVSFPQSVKDFADAFKQLQEARHIADYDPTARFKKETAEEKLALAETSITALRSVSSKDKTAFATWVLITSHGAKQARRQARRAGTQ
;
A
#
# COMPACT_ATOMS: atom_id res chain seq x y z
N MET A 1 -4.61 -4.18 -6.48
CA MET A 1 -3.85 -4.15 -5.21
C MET A 1 -3.78 -2.75 -4.58
N PHE A 2 -3.54 -1.71 -5.36
CA PHE A 2 -3.53 -0.32 -4.86
C PHE A 2 -4.83 0.04 -4.13
N HIS A 3 -5.99 -0.29 -4.70
CA HIS A 3 -7.28 0.00 -4.08
C HIS A 3 -7.49 -0.77 -2.76
N ALA A 4 -6.97 -1.99 -2.66
CA ALA A 4 -7.00 -2.74 -1.41
C ALA A 4 -6.19 -2.04 -0.31
N MET A 5 -5.03 -1.51 -0.66
CA MET A 5 -4.17 -0.75 0.24
C MET A 5 -4.80 0.59 0.64
N ALA A 6 -5.38 1.31 -0.32
CA ALA A 6 -6.09 2.57 -0.07
C ALA A 6 -7.30 2.35 0.86
N ARG A 7 -8.05 1.27 0.66
CA ARG A 7 -9.19 0.91 1.51
C ARG A 7 -8.75 0.60 2.94
N ILE A 8 -7.67 -0.16 3.12
CA ILE A 8 -7.15 -0.47 4.45
C ILE A 8 -6.72 0.82 5.17
N CYS A 9 -6.07 1.75 4.49
CA CYS A 9 -5.69 3.02 5.06
C CYS A 9 -6.91 3.86 5.47
N ALA A 10 -7.90 3.95 4.61
CA ALA A 10 -9.12 4.71 4.90
C ALA A 10 -9.95 4.06 6.03
N ASP A 11 -10.09 2.73 6.00
CA ASP A 11 -10.79 1.99 7.06
C ASP A 11 -10.05 2.09 8.40
N GLY A 12 -8.72 1.98 8.38
CA GLY A 12 -7.91 2.05 9.59
C GLY A 12 -7.88 3.42 10.24
N LEU A 13 -7.87 4.49 9.45
CA LEU A 13 -7.85 5.86 9.98
C LEU A 13 -9.23 6.39 10.34
N VAL A 14 -10.23 6.11 9.52
CA VAL A 14 -11.56 6.74 9.62
C VAL A 14 -12.63 5.78 10.15
N GLY A 15 -12.51 4.50 9.86
CA GLY A 15 -13.45 3.47 10.30
C GLY A 15 -14.08 2.70 9.14
N THR A 16 -14.63 1.54 9.48
CA THR A 16 -15.18 0.58 8.52
C THR A 16 -16.68 0.72 8.28
N GLN A 17 -17.40 1.36 9.20
CA GLN A 17 -18.86 1.43 9.15
C GLN A 17 -19.34 2.74 8.53
N PRO A 18 -19.95 2.72 7.33
CA PRO A 18 -20.36 3.93 6.61
C PRO A 18 -21.31 4.85 7.41
N THR A 19 -22.11 4.27 8.32
CA THR A 19 -23.06 5.01 9.15
C THR A 19 -22.43 5.69 10.37
N LYS A 20 -21.23 5.25 10.77
CA LYS A 20 -20.56 5.74 11.98
C LYS A 20 -19.32 6.59 11.70
N ARG A 21 -18.79 6.53 10.47
CA ARG A 21 -17.59 7.26 10.05
C ARG A 21 -17.94 8.53 9.29
N SER A 22 -17.00 9.48 9.23
CA SER A 22 -17.07 10.56 8.25
C SER A 22 -16.73 10.01 6.87
N ASN A 23 -17.70 9.86 5.99
CA ASN A 23 -17.50 9.38 4.63
C ASN A 23 -16.64 10.35 3.81
N LYS A 24 -16.74 11.65 4.07
CA LYS A 24 -15.88 12.64 3.44
C LYS A 24 -14.41 12.43 3.82
N ALA A 25 -14.12 12.22 5.10
CA ALA A 25 -12.77 11.93 5.56
C ALA A 25 -12.24 10.60 4.99
N TRP A 26 -13.09 9.58 4.90
CA TRP A 26 -12.72 8.30 4.30
C TRP A 26 -12.29 8.45 2.84
N VAL A 27 -13.06 9.20 2.06
CA VAL A 27 -12.74 9.48 0.66
C VAL A 27 -11.43 10.27 0.52
N GLU A 28 -11.18 11.23 1.41
CA GLU A 28 -9.94 12.00 1.42
C GLU A 28 -8.72 11.11 1.65
N VAL A 29 -8.77 10.21 2.63
CA VAL A 29 -7.68 9.25 2.87
C VAL A 29 -7.50 8.32 1.68
N TYR A 30 -8.59 7.76 1.16
CA TYR A 30 -8.57 6.84 0.03
C TYR A 30 -7.90 7.46 -1.20
N ARG A 31 -8.27 8.69 -1.54
CA ARG A 31 -7.74 9.40 -2.72
C ARG A 31 -6.37 10.00 -2.49
N GLY A 32 -6.01 10.29 -1.25
CA GLY A 32 -4.75 10.91 -0.90
C GLY A 32 -3.54 9.98 -0.99
N LEU A 33 -3.77 8.67 -1.06
CA LEU A 33 -2.69 7.70 -1.15
C LEU A 33 -2.14 7.63 -2.58
N ALA A 34 -0.85 7.88 -2.75
CA ALA A 34 -0.19 7.87 -4.06
C ALA A 34 0.46 6.52 -4.35
N HIS A 35 0.42 6.08 -5.61
CA HIS A 35 1.03 4.82 -6.06
C HIS A 35 2.52 4.74 -5.74
N THR A 36 3.27 5.82 -5.99
CA THR A 36 4.71 5.87 -5.72
C THR A 36 5.03 5.74 -4.24
N ALA A 37 4.23 6.37 -3.37
CA ALA A 37 4.38 6.24 -1.92
C ALA A 37 4.10 4.81 -1.46
N CYS A 38 3.07 4.17 -2.00
CA CYS A 38 2.76 2.76 -1.70
C CYS A 38 3.89 1.83 -2.10
N LEU A 39 4.49 2.03 -3.27
CA LEU A 39 5.62 1.22 -3.73
C LEU A 39 6.82 1.37 -2.80
N GLU A 40 7.16 2.59 -2.40
CA GLU A 40 8.27 2.85 -1.48
C GLU A 40 8.07 2.17 -0.12
N VAL A 41 6.89 2.27 0.46
CA VAL A 41 6.61 1.61 1.75
C VAL A 41 6.63 0.10 1.64
N CYS A 42 6.16 -0.47 0.53
CA CYS A 42 6.21 -1.91 0.29
C CYS A 42 7.65 -2.43 0.17
N LYS A 43 8.55 -1.65 -0.40
CA LYS A 43 9.97 -2.02 -0.52
C LYS A 43 10.65 -2.18 0.84
N ILE A 44 10.23 -1.44 1.85
CA ILE A 44 10.83 -1.46 3.18
C ILE A 44 9.98 -2.18 4.24
N ALA A 45 8.83 -2.72 3.85
CA ALA A 45 7.92 -3.39 4.79
C ALA A 45 8.56 -4.60 5.50
N HIS A 46 9.51 -5.28 4.87
CA HIS A 46 10.23 -6.40 5.46
C HIS A 46 11.08 -5.99 6.67
N MET A 47 11.40 -4.72 6.82
CA MET A 47 12.18 -4.18 7.94
C MET A 47 11.34 -3.95 9.19
N VAL A 48 10.02 -4.09 9.09
CA VAL A 48 9.07 -3.90 10.18
C VAL A 48 8.49 -5.25 10.60
N SER A 49 8.23 -5.43 11.90
CA SER A 49 7.65 -6.67 12.42
C SER A 49 6.16 -6.76 12.13
N PHE A 50 5.81 -7.03 10.88
CA PHE A 50 4.45 -7.33 10.48
C PHE A 50 4.22 -8.84 10.35
N PRO A 51 2.95 -9.32 10.44
CA PRO A 51 2.62 -10.70 10.11
C PRO A 51 3.06 -11.05 8.69
N GLN A 52 3.34 -12.33 8.45
CA GLN A 52 3.83 -12.79 7.15
C GLN A 52 2.87 -12.45 6.00
N SER A 53 1.55 -12.51 6.24
CA SER A 53 0.54 -12.12 5.24
C SER A 53 0.68 -10.67 4.77
N VAL A 54 1.05 -9.76 5.66
CA VAL A 54 1.31 -8.35 5.33
C VAL A 54 2.59 -8.22 4.50
N LYS A 55 3.64 -8.92 4.88
CA LYS A 55 4.91 -8.94 4.14
C LYS A 55 4.73 -9.53 2.74
N ASP A 56 3.97 -10.61 2.62
CA ASP A 56 3.67 -11.25 1.34
C ASP A 56 2.88 -10.31 0.43
N PHE A 57 1.93 -9.57 0.99
CA PHE A 57 1.20 -8.53 0.24
C PHE A 57 2.15 -7.44 -0.27
N ALA A 58 3.05 -6.95 0.57
CA ALA A 58 4.01 -5.92 0.19
C ALA A 58 4.94 -6.40 -0.93
N ASP A 59 5.45 -7.62 -0.83
CA ASP A 59 6.29 -8.24 -1.87
C ASP A 59 5.52 -8.42 -3.19
N ALA A 60 4.28 -8.88 -3.12
CA ALA A 60 3.43 -9.04 -4.30
C ALA A 60 3.12 -7.68 -4.94
N PHE A 61 2.84 -6.65 -4.16
CA PHE A 61 2.63 -5.29 -4.64
C PHE A 61 3.84 -4.80 -5.44
N LYS A 62 5.03 -4.97 -4.88
CA LYS A 62 6.29 -4.59 -5.54
C LYS A 62 6.48 -5.34 -6.86
N GLN A 63 6.32 -6.68 -6.87
CA GLN A 63 6.46 -7.50 -8.07
C GLN A 63 5.49 -7.09 -9.17
N LEU A 64 4.24 -6.82 -8.81
CA LEU A 64 3.19 -6.47 -9.77
C LEU A 64 3.39 -5.07 -10.34
N GLN A 65 3.89 -4.13 -9.54
CA GLN A 65 4.24 -2.80 -10.03
C GLN A 65 5.43 -2.85 -10.99
N GLU A 66 6.45 -3.66 -10.72
CA GLU A 66 7.58 -3.88 -11.62
C GLU A 66 7.13 -4.51 -12.95
N ALA A 67 6.27 -5.52 -12.89
CA ALA A 67 5.74 -6.18 -14.08
C ALA A 67 4.92 -5.21 -14.94
N ARG A 68 4.08 -4.38 -14.31
CA ARG A 68 3.31 -3.35 -15.00
C ARG A 68 4.22 -2.31 -15.67
N HIS A 69 5.25 -1.86 -14.97
CA HIS A 69 6.21 -0.91 -15.51
C HIS A 69 6.92 -1.47 -16.74
N ILE A 70 7.36 -2.72 -16.69
CA ILE A 70 7.97 -3.39 -17.84
C ILE A 70 6.99 -3.49 -19.01
N ALA A 71 5.75 -3.89 -18.75
CA ALA A 71 4.73 -4.00 -19.78
C ALA A 71 4.42 -2.67 -20.48
N ASP A 72 4.41 -1.58 -19.71
CA ASP A 72 4.05 -0.25 -20.22
C ASP A 72 5.20 0.43 -20.96
N TYR A 73 6.45 0.21 -20.54
CA TYR A 73 7.60 1.00 -21.01
C TYR A 73 8.67 0.23 -21.79
N ASP A 74 8.62 -1.10 -21.81
CA ASP A 74 9.54 -1.91 -22.61
C ASP A 74 8.84 -2.37 -23.89
N PRO A 75 9.19 -1.80 -25.07
CA PRO A 75 8.53 -2.17 -26.32
C PRO A 75 8.86 -3.60 -26.79
N THR A 76 9.89 -4.22 -26.22
CA THR A 76 10.29 -5.59 -26.56
C THR A 76 9.69 -6.63 -25.62
N ALA A 77 9.12 -6.21 -24.49
CA ALA A 77 8.53 -7.13 -23.54
C ALA A 77 7.30 -7.82 -24.12
N ARG A 78 7.22 -9.11 -23.91
CA ARG A 78 6.06 -9.95 -24.29
C ARG A 78 5.67 -10.78 -23.08
N PHE A 79 4.42 -10.62 -22.65
CA PHE A 79 3.87 -11.44 -21.58
C PHE A 79 2.95 -12.50 -22.18
N LYS A 80 3.20 -13.75 -21.82
CA LYS A 80 2.31 -14.86 -22.16
C LYS A 80 1.03 -14.74 -21.33
N LYS A 81 -0.08 -15.26 -21.88
CA LYS A 81 -1.36 -15.34 -21.18
C LYS A 81 -1.22 -16.02 -19.82
N GLU A 82 -0.46 -17.12 -19.75
CA GLU A 82 -0.20 -17.87 -18.51
C GLU A 82 0.50 -17.00 -17.46
N THR A 83 1.46 -16.18 -17.86
CA THR A 83 2.15 -15.24 -16.96
C THR A 83 1.18 -14.20 -16.41
N ALA A 84 0.28 -13.67 -17.24
CA ALA A 84 -0.74 -12.72 -16.82
C ALA A 84 -1.71 -13.36 -15.82
N GLU A 85 -2.13 -14.60 -16.05
CA GLU A 85 -2.99 -15.36 -15.15
C GLU A 85 -2.31 -15.63 -13.81
N GLU A 86 -1.02 -15.97 -13.81
CA GLU A 86 -0.23 -16.15 -12.57
C GLU A 86 -0.13 -14.85 -11.77
N LYS A 87 0.10 -13.72 -12.44
CA LYS A 87 0.15 -12.38 -11.80
C LYS A 87 -1.20 -12.01 -11.19
N LEU A 88 -2.29 -12.28 -11.89
CA LEU A 88 -3.64 -12.04 -11.38
C LEU A 88 -3.93 -12.92 -10.15
N ALA A 89 -3.58 -14.19 -10.19
CA ALA A 89 -3.72 -15.11 -9.07
C ALA A 89 -2.90 -14.64 -7.86
N LEU A 90 -1.67 -14.16 -8.07
CA LEU A 90 -0.83 -13.59 -7.02
C LEU A 90 -1.51 -12.37 -6.37
N ALA A 91 -2.08 -11.49 -7.17
CA ALA A 91 -2.81 -10.32 -6.67
C ALA A 91 -4.00 -10.73 -5.80
N GLU A 92 -4.84 -11.63 -6.29
CA GLU A 92 -6.03 -12.12 -5.57
C GLU A 92 -5.67 -12.80 -4.26
N THR A 93 -4.69 -13.70 -4.27
CA THR A 93 -4.22 -14.41 -3.09
C THR A 93 -3.67 -13.45 -2.04
N SER A 94 -2.87 -12.48 -2.47
CA SER A 94 -2.24 -11.50 -1.58
C SER A 94 -3.27 -10.55 -0.95
N ILE A 95 -4.26 -10.11 -1.71
CA ILE A 95 -5.36 -9.26 -1.21
C ILE A 95 -6.19 -10.04 -0.17
N THR A 96 -6.52 -11.28 -0.47
CA THR A 96 -7.27 -12.14 0.44
C THR A 96 -6.50 -12.36 1.74
N ALA A 97 -5.21 -12.64 1.65
CA ALA A 97 -4.34 -12.81 2.82
C ALA A 97 -4.28 -11.54 3.67
N LEU A 98 -4.13 -10.38 3.05
CA LEU A 98 -4.12 -9.09 3.76
C LEU A 98 -5.45 -8.82 4.48
N ARG A 99 -6.57 -9.13 3.85
CA ARG A 99 -7.91 -8.96 4.45
C ARG A 99 -8.14 -9.90 5.64
N SER A 100 -7.44 -11.02 5.69
CA SER A 100 -7.62 -12.03 6.75
C SER A 100 -6.82 -11.75 8.03
N VAL A 101 -5.88 -10.81 8.03
CA VAL A 101 -5.14 -10.45 9.24
C VAL A 101 -6.04 -9.76 10.26
N SER A 102 -5.65 -9.76 11.53
CA SER A 102 -6.43 -9.14 12.61
C SER A 102 -6.67 -7.65 12.35
N SER A 103 -7.72 -7.11 12.95
CA SER A 103 -8.02 -5.67 12.88
C SER A 103 -6.89 -4.82 13.43
N LYS A 104 -6.22 -5.30 14.48
CA LYS A 104 -5.04 -4.63 15.06
C LYS A 104 -3.88 -4.57 14.07
N ASP A 105 -3.61 -5.64 13.36
CA ASP A 105 -2.54 -5.70 12.34
C ASP A 105 -2.88 -4.85 11.13
N LYS A 106 -4.14 -4.83 10.69
CA LYS A 106 -4.59 -3.94 9.61
C LYS A 106 -4.38 -2.48 9.99
N THR A 107 -4.78 -2.10 11.20
CA THR A 107 -4.61 -0.73 11.71
C THR A 107 -3.14 -0.35 11.83
N ALA A 108 -2.31 -1.26 12.32
CA ALA A 108 -0.87 -1.04 12.42
C ALA A 108 -0.23 -0.83 11.05
N PHE A 109 -0.59 -1.66 10.07
CA PHE A 109 -0.09 -1.54 8.71
C PHE A 109 -0.57 -0.24 8.04
N ALA A 110 -1.85 0.08 8.16
CA ALA A 110 -2.43 1.30 7.62
C ALA A 110 -1.76 2.56 8.21
N THR A 111 -1.57 2.58 9.51
CA THR A 111 -0.89 3.68 10.21
C THR A 111 0.54 3.84 9.73
N TRP A 112 1.27 2.74 9.62
CA TRP A 112 2.65 2.74 9.13
C TRP A 112 2.76 3.24 7.69
N VAL A 113 1.87 2.80 6.80
CA VAL A 113 1.81 3.27 5.40
C VAL A 113 1.59 4.78 5.35
N LEU A 114 0.61 5.28 6.08
CA LEU A 114 0.26 6.70 6.08
C LEU A 114 1.37 7.58 6.66
N ILE A 115 2.01 7.14 7.75
CA ILE A 115 3.08 7.90 8.41
C ILE A 115 4.37 7.85 7.59
N THR A 116 4.67 6.72 6.94
CA THR A 116 5.88 6.55 6.13
C THR A 116 5.74 7.15 4.73
N SER A 117 4.55 7.60 4.34
CA SER A 117 4.28 8.20 3.05
C SER A 117 4.98 9.56 2.87
N HIS A 118 4.88 10.12 1.66
CA HIS A 118 5.54 11.36 1.25
C HIS A 118 5.29 12.55 2.21
N GLY A 119 4.07 12.70 2.71
CA GLY A 119 3.73 13.79 3.64
C GLY A 119 4.53 13.75 4.94
N ALA A 120 4.72 12.57 5.52
CA ALA A 120 5.54 12.38 6.71
C ALA A 120 7.02 12.70 6.45
N LYS A 121 7.55 12.31 5.29
CA LYS A 121 8.93 12.65 4.87
C LYS A 121 9.10 14.16 4.76
N GLN A 122 8.15 14.87 4.18
CA GLN A 122 8.19 16.33 4.09
C GLN A 122 8.16 16.99 5.47
N ALA A 123 7.28 16.55 6.35
CA ALA A 123 7.19 17.06 7.72
C ALA A 123 8.52 16.88 8.47
N ARG A 124 9.15 15.72 8.31
CA ARG A 124 10.46 15.44 8.91
C ARG A 124 11.56 16.35 8.34
N ARG A 125 11.55 16.62 7.03
CA ARG A 125 12.50 17.55 6.39
C ARG A 125 12.32 18.96 6.92
N GLN A 126 11.10 19.44 7.06
CA GLN A 126 10.80 20.75 7.63
C GLN A 126 11.26 20.86 9.08
N ALA A 127 11.01 19.85 9.90
CA ALA A 127 11.47 19.78 11.27
C ALA A 127 13.00 19.84 11.37
N ARG A 128 13.71 19.12 10.49
CA ARG A 128 15.18 19.15 10.43
C ARG A 128 15.71 20.52 10.06
N ARG A 129 15.08 21.20 9.08
CA ARG A 129 15.47 22.57 8.69
C ARG A 129 15.27 23.55 9.82
N ALA A 130 14.17 23.47 10.55
CA ALA A 130 13.92 24.28 11.72
C ALA A 130 14.94 24.03 12.84
N GLY A 131 15.35 22.79 13.04
CA GLY A 131 16.32 22.40 14.06
C GLY A 131 17.78 22.77 13.76
N THR A 132 18.11 23.14 12.51
CA THR A 132 19.46 23.51 12.09
C THR A 132 19.75 25.02 12.10
N GLN A 133 18.77 25.80 12.51
CA GLN A 133 18.93 27.25 12.60
C GLN A 133 19.69 27.70 13.86
#